data_af2e59ecd3d1bc89469e0b5456e42281
#
_entry.id   af2e59ecd3d1bc89469e0b5456e42281
#
_cell.length_a   1.000
_cell.length_b   1.000
_cell.length_c   1.000
_cell.angle_alpha   90.00
_cell.angle_beta   90.00
_cell.angle_gamma   90.00
#
_symmetry.space_group_name_H-M   'P 1'
#
loop_
_entity.id
_entity.type
_entity.pdbx_description
1 polymer ?
#
loop_
_entity_poly.entity_id
_entity_poly.type
_entity_poly.pdbx_seq_one_letter_code
_entity_poly.pdbx_strand_id
1 'polypeptide(L)'
;MLRRMPGRPRVGIQLPEAERRVPIEEYLAMARAAEGAGFDSIWVGDHLLYRDGGPERGPLEAFTLLAAVAAATTRIRLGPLVACTAFRHPPILAKMAATLDEISGGRLTLGLGAGWNRAEFDAFGLPFDGRAGRSIEAYRIVRGLLAGERVSFDGEGHRTDDAVLLPSRTRRVPLMIGSTGERILQATLPTVDAWNVWGPWCGNDPAGFAAQNERVTRLARGLGRDPEALGRSVCVFTAIDLEPGEEPVDEDAPPLAGSMTEIAGGLRAFAEAGADEVILVPSPNTERAIRAFGEVLALLSR
;
A
#
# COMPACT_ATOMS: atom_id res chain seq x y z
N MET A 1 -13.67 0.99 -7.51
CA MET A 1 -13.46 -0.32 -8.15
C MET A 1 -12.03 -0.38 -8.66
N LEU A 2 -11.21 -1.32 -8.18
CA LEU A 2 -9.76 -1.40 -8.47
C LEU A 2 -9.45 -2.13 -9.80
N ARG A 3 -10.37 -2.17 -10.75
CA ARG A 3 -10.19 -2.87 -12.04
C ARG A 3 -9.31 -2.06 -13.01
N ARG A 4 -8.49 -2.82 -13.77
CA ARG A 4 -7.67 -2.36 -14.89
C ARG A 4 -8.49 -1.55 -15.90
N MET A 5 -7.95 -0.41 -16.35
CA MET A 5 -8.42 0.25 -17.56
C MET A 5 -7.95 -0.57 -18.78
N PRO A 6 -8.76 -0.74 -19.82
CA PRO A 6 -8.26 -1.39 -21.02
C PRO A 6 -7.04 -0.62 -21.59
N GLY A 7 -5.91 -1.32 -21.71
CA GLY A 7 -4.72 -0.81 -22.42
C GLY A 7 -3.52 -0.40 -21.57
N ARG A 8 -3.67 0.00 -20.29
CA ARG A 8 -2.50 0.32 -19.42
C ARG A 8 -2.73 -0.12 -17.98
N PRO A 9 -1.66 -0.48 -17.21
CA PRO A 9 -1.78 -0.62 -15.77
C PRO A 9 -2.06 0.74 -15.14
N ARG A 10 -2.72 0.77 -13.99
CA ARG A 10 -2.67 1.94 -13.12
C ARG A 10 -1.27 2.06 -12.55
N VAL A 11 -0.83 3.28 -12.36
CA VAL A 11 0.49 3.54 -11.79
C VAL A 11 0.33 4.38 -10.53
N GLY A 12 0.71 3.80 -9.41
CA GLY A 12 0.83 4.49 -8.13
C GLY A 12 2.25 4.94 -7.85
N ILE A 13 2.41 5.74 -6.80
CA ILE A 13 3.71 6.18 -6.30
C ILE A 13 3.73 6.09 -4.76
N GLN A 14 4.80 5.53 -4.19
CA GLN A 14 5.05 5.58 -2.77
C GLN A 14 5.84 6.85 -2.45
N LEU A 15 5.38 7.62 -1.48
CA LEU A 15 6.13 8.78 -0.95
C LEU A 15 7.27 8.28 -0.05
N PRO A 16 8.29 9.14 0.20
CA PRO A 16 9.42 8.79 1.06
C PRO A 16 8.96 8.24 2.40
N GLU A 17 9.69 7.25 2.90
CA GLU A 17 9.40 6.63 4.18
C GLU A 17 10.46 7.04 5.22
N ALA A 18 11.60 6.36 5.21
CA ALA A 18 12.66 6.60 6.19
C ALA A 18 14.05 6.79 5.55
N GLU A 19 14.13 6.94 4.23
CA GLU A 19 15.37 7.07 3.48
C GLU A 19 16.12 8.35 3.87
N ARG A 20 15.36 9.39 4.15
CA ARG A 20 15.84 10.70 4.60
C ARG A 20 14.79 11.43 5.43
N ARG A 21 15.19 12.47 6.16
CA ARG A 21 14.24 13.36 6.80
C ARG A 21 13.58 14.26 5.74
N VAL A 22 12.27 14.18 5.61
CA VAL A 22 11.46 14.97 4.67
C VAL A 22 10.59 15.97 5.45
N PRO A 23 10.66 17.28 5.17
CA PRO A 23 9.72 18.27 5.72
C PRO A 23 8.30 18.03 5.19
N ILE A 24 7.29 18.41 5.97
CA ILE A 24 5.88 18.21 5.56
C ILE A 24 5.54 18.97 4.26
N GLU A 25 6.10 20.14 4.05
CA GLU A 25 5.89 20.94 2.85
C GLU A 25 6.36 20.21 1.60
N GLU A 26 7.45 19.45 1.70
CA GLU A 26 7.98 18.65 0.61
C GLU A 26 7.08 17.43 0.32
N TYR A 27 6.57 16.74 1.33
CA TYR A 27 5.55 15.68 1.12
C TYR A 27 4.33 16.21 0.37
N LEU A 28 3.83 17.39 0.74
CA LEU A 28 2.69 18.02 0.07
C LEU A 28 3.02 18.47 -1.36
N ALA A 29 4.24 18.94 -1.61
CA ALA A 29 4.72 19.27 -2.96
C ALA A 29 4.80 17.99 -3.83
N MET A 30 5.38 16.92 -3.32
CA MET A 30 5.43 15.62 -3.98
C MET A 30 4.03 15.07 -4.29
N ALA A 31 3.09 15.17 -3.36
CA ALA A 31 1.72 14.72 -3.56
C ALA A 31 1.02 15.49 -4.69
N ARG A 32 1.19 16.81 -4.75
CA ARG A 32 0.67 17.65 -5.84
C ARG A 32 1.37 17.34 -7.16
N ALA A 33 2.69 17.11 -7.13
CA ALA A 33 3.45 16.72 -8.31
C ALA A 33 2.97 15.38 -8.88
N ALA A 34 2.72 14.38 -8.03
CA ALA A 34 2.17 13.08 -8.44
C ALA A 34 0.77 13.23 -9.06
N GLU A 35 -0.12 13.99 -8.42
CA GLU A 35 -1.44 14.28 -8.98
C GLU A 35 -1.36 15.03 -10.32
N GLY A 36 -0.48 16.01 -10.41
CA GLY A 36 -0.25 16.80 -11.63
C GLY A 36 0.37 16.00 -12.77
N ALA A 37 1.27 15.07 -12.46
CA ALA A 37 1.90 14.17 -13.43
C ALA A 37 0.95 13.06 -13.93
N GLY A 38 -0.19 12.85 -13.28
CA GLY A 38 -1.20 11.87 -13.71
C GLY A 38 -1.03 10.48 -13.10
N PHE A 39 -0.37 10.37 -11.95
CA PHE A 39 -0.40 9.14 -11.17
C PHE A 39 -1.82 8.80 -10.72
N ASP A 40 -2.11 7.49 -10.63
CA ASP A 40 -3.43 6.99 -10.25
C ASP A 40 -3.61 6.93 -8.72
N SER A 41 -2.51 6.81 -7.96
CA SER A 41 -2.55 6.69 -6.50
C SER A 41 -1.25 7.11 -5.82
N ILE A 42 -1.37 7.56 -4.56
CA ILE A 42 -0.28 7.85 -3.64
C ILE A 42 -0.34 6.88 -2.47
N TRP A 43 0.83 6.38 -2.08
CA TRP A 43 0.96 5.43 -1.00
C TRP A 43 1.98 5.88 0.03
N VAL A 44 1.74 5.51 1.30
CA VAL A 44 2.63 5.82 2.43
C VAL A 44 2.83 4.55 3.25
N GLY A 45 4.08 4.22 3.55
CA GLY A 45 4.40 3.13 4.46
C GLY A 45 3.90 3.40 5.89
N ASP A 46 3.59 2.36 6.64
CA ASP A 46 3.15 2.46 8.04
C ASP A 46 4.16 1.75 8.94
N HIS A 47 5.30 2.42 9.12
CA HIS A 47 6.36 2.00 10.02
C HIS A 47 6.54 3.01 11.15
N LEU A 48 7.17 2.58 12.24
CA LEU A 48 7.44 3.40 13.42
C LEU A 48 8.93 3.68 13.58
N LEU A 49 9.78 2.70 13.25
CA LEU A 49 11.21 2.74 13.51
C LEU A 49 11.95 1.71 12.66
N TYR A 50 13.11 2.09 12.12
CA TYR A 50 14.07 1.19 11.51
C TYR A 50 15.37 1.14 12.33
N ARG A 51 15.83 -0.09 12.61
CA ARG A 51 17.10 -0.43 13.29
C ARG A 51 17.79 -1.53 12.50
N ASP A 52 18.42 -1.17 11.41
CA ASP A 52 19.02 -2.06 10.43
C ASP A 52 20.56 -2.03 10.41
N GLY A 53 21.16 -1.61 11.53
CA GLY A 53 22.62 -1.51 11.69
C GLY A 53 23.22 -0.15 11.34
N GLY A 54 22.44 0.76 10.77
CA GLY A 54 22.76 2.17 10.56
C GLY A 54 22.20 3.07 11.66
N PRO A 55 22.16 4.40 11.43
CA PRO A 55 21.44 5.34 12.30
C PRO A 55 19.95 4.98 12.41
N GLU A 56 19.36 5.12 13.59
CA GLU A 56 17.93 4.90 13.76
C GLU A 56 17.13 5.89 12.91
N ARG A 57 16.14 5.38 12.18
CA ARG A 57 15.31 6.13 11.23
C ARG A 57 13.84 5.83 11.47
N GLY A 58 12.97 6.76 11.12
CA GLY A 58 11.52 6.50 11.17
C GLY A 58 10.75 7.51 10.35
N PRO A 59 9.64 7.07 9.73
CA PRO A 59 8.74 7.94 8.97
C PRO A 59 7.88 8.82 9.89
N LEU A 60 7.15 9.75 9.28
CA LEU A 60 5.99 10.38 9.91
C LEU A 60 4.85 9.35 10.04
N GLU A 61 3.99 9.53 11.05
CA GLU A 61 2.84 8.64 11.28
C GLU A 61 1.91 8.64 10.07
N ALA A 62 1.65 7.45 9.53
CA ALA A 62 1.05 7.26 8.21
C ALA A 62 -0.34 7.89 8.05
N PHE A 63 -1.25 7.72 8.99
CA PHE A 63 -2.63 8.25 8.88
C PHE A 63 -2.67 9.76 9.03
N THR A 64 -1.83 10.32 9.88
CA THR A 64 -1.69 11.78 10.03
C THR A 64 -1.13 12.41 8.76
N LEU A 65 -0.09 11.80 8.17
CA LEU A 65 0.47 12.25 6.91
C LEU A 65 -0.54 12.12 5.76
N LEU A 66 -1.22 10.97 5.66
CA LEU A 66 -2.25 10.74 4.64
C LEU A 66 -3.42 11.73 4.74
N ALA A 67 -3.79 12.17 5.95
CA ALA A 67 -4.83 13.18 6.12
C ALA A 67 -4.39 14.54 5.53
N ALA A 68 -3.12 14.92 5.73
CA ALA A 68 -2.55 16.13 5.11
C ALA A 68 -2.46 16.01 3.59
N VAL A 69 -2.01 14.86 3.06
CA VAL A 69 -1.98 14.57 1.61
C VAL A 69 -3.39 14.60 1.01
N ALA A 70 -4.37 14.01 1.69
CA ALA A 70 -5.76 13.99 1.26
C ALA A 70 -6.35 15.42 1.13
N ALA A 71 -6.03 16.29 2.08
CA ALA A 71 -6.46 17.69 2.05
C ALA A 71 -5.72 18.53 1.00
N ALA A 72 -4.50 18.14 0.61
CA ALA A 72 -3.68 18.85 -0.36
C ALA A 72 -3.90 18.42 -1.83
N THR A 73 -4.69 17.36 -2.06
CA THR A 73 -4.97 16.75 -3.37
C THR A 73 -6.48 16.63 -3.59
N THR A 74 -6.91 16.42 -4.84
CA THR A 74 -8.34 16.47 -5.19
C THR A 74 -8.87 15.22 -5.91
N ARG A 75 -8.02 14.51 -6.65
CA ARG A 75 -8.41 13.42 -7.55
C ARG A 75 -7.68 12.10 -7.28
N ILE A 76 -6.38 12.19 -6.95
CA ILE A 76 -5.52 11.04 -6.81
C ILE A 76 -5.99 10.16 -5.63
N ARG A 77 -6.03 8.85 -5.84
CA ARG A 77 -6.33 7.89 -4.75
C ARG A 77 -5.15 7.86 -3.78
N LEU A 78 -5.41 7.43 -2.57
CA LEU A 78 -4.37 7.36 -1.56
C LEU A 78 -4.63 6.21 -0.58
N GLY A 79 -3.58 5.78 0.11
CA GLY A 79 -3.72 4.78 1.16
C GLY A 79 -2.41 4.41 1.85
N PRO A 80 -2.50 3.72 2.99
CA PRO A 80 -1.33 3.12 3.61
C PRO A 80 -0.90 1.86 2.84
N LEU A 81 0.42 1.64 2.71
CA LEU A 81 1.03 0.52 1.98
C LEU A 81 2.04 -0.23 2.87
N VAL A 82 1.61 -1.05 3.81
CA VAL A 82 0.21 -1.22 4.22
C VAL A 82 0.10 -0.95 5.71
N ALA A 83 -1.08 -0.53 6.21
CA ALA A 83 -1.29 -0.31 7.64
C ALA A 83 -0.98 -1.58 8.42
N CYS A 84 -0.04 -1.50 9.37
CA CYS A 84 0.25 -2.57 10.31
C CYS A 84 -0.88 -2.66 11.33
N THR A 85 -1.64 -3.76 11.26
CA THR A 85 -2.80 -3.95 12.14
C THR A 85 -2.47 -4.07 13.62
N ALA A 86 -1.19 -4.27 13.95
CA ALA A 86 -0.72 -4.32 15.33
C ALA A 86 -0.51 -2.95 15.97
N PHE A 87 -0.36 -1.87 15.18
CA PHE A 87 -0.03 -0.55 15.71
C PHE A 87 -1.24 0.20 16.25
N ARG A 88 -2.45 -0.25 15.95
CA ARG A 88 -3.70 0.41 16.38
C ARG A 88 -4.75 -0.63 16.73
N HIS A 89 -5.53 -0.35 17.77
CA HIS A 89 -6.69 -1.20 18.08
C HIS A 89 -7.67 -1.20 16.89
N PRO A 90 -8.16 -2.36 16.42
CA PRO A 90 -8.90 -2.48 15.15
C PRO A 90 -10.11 -1.54 14.98
N PRO A 91 -11.00 -1.33 15.96
CA PRO A 91 -12.07 -0.32 15.88
C PRO A 91 -11.55 1.11 15.70
N ILE A 92 -10.40 1.44 16.34
CA ILE A 92 -9.79 2.77 16.18
C ILE A 92 -9.20 2.90 14.78
N LEU A 93 -8.53 1.86 14.27
CA LEU A 93 -8.04 1.83 12.88
C LEU A 93 -9.19 2.02 11.88
N ALA A 94 -10.32 1.33 12.08
CA ALA A 94 -11.51 1.50 11.25
C ALA A 94 -12.06 2.93 11.32
N LYS A 95 -12.06 3.55 12.51
CA LYS A 95 -12.49 4.94 12.71
C LYS A 95 -11.56 5.93 12.00
N MET A 96 -10.25 5.74 12.10
CA MET A 96 -9.24 6.55 11.40
C MET A 96 -9.42 6.44 9.88
N ALA A 97 -9.57 5.23 9.35
CA ALA A 97 -9.81 4.99 7.93
C ALA A 97 -11.12 5.66 7.47
N ALA A 98 -12.19 5.55 8.26
CA ALA A 98 -13.46 6.21 7.97
C ALA A 98 -13.32 7.74 7.87
N THR A 99 -12.57 8.34 8.80
CA THR A 99 -12.31 9.78 8.81
C THR A 99 -11.45 10.21 7.63
N LEU A 100 -10.39 9.45 7.34
CA LEU A 100 -9.52 9.72 6.19
C LEU A 100 -10.25 9.60 4.85
N ASP A 101 -11.16 8.63 4.72
CA ASP A 101 -12.01 8.50 3.54
C ASP A 101 -12.93 9.72 3.36
N GLU A 102 -13.48 10.24 4.46
CA GLU A 102 -14.30 11.46 4.42
C GLU A 102 -13.47 12.69 4.02
N ILE A 103 -12.29 12.91 4.62
CA ILE A 103 -11.37 13.99 4.27
C ILE A 103 -10.98 13.91 2.78
N SER A 104 -10.71 12.71 2.29
CA SER A 104 -10.32 12.50 0.90
C SER A 104 -11.47 12.56 -0.11
N GLY A 105 -12.73 12.63 0.34
CA GLY A 105 -13.88 12.57 -0.55
C GLY A 105 -14.10 11.19 -1.20
N GLY A 106 -13.70 10.10 -0.54
CA GLY A 106 -13.89 8.72 -1.01
C GLY A 106 -12.73 8.19 -1.88
N ARG A 107 -11.53 8.75 -1.74
CA ARG A 107 -10.34 8.33 -2.50
C ARG A 107 -9.48 7.31 -1.77
N LEU A 108 -9.80 6.95 -0.53
CA LEU A 108 -9.04 6.00 0.28
C LEU A 108 -9.12 4.58 -0.27
N THR A 109 -7.99 3.89 -0.30
CA THR A 109 -7.88 2.42 -0.31
C THR A 109 -7.12 2.02 0.95
N LEU A 110 -7.72 1.21 1.81
CA LEU A 110 -7.09 0.78 3.06
C LEU A 110 -6.29 -0.50 2.83
N GLY A 111 -4.97 -0.36 2.69
CA GLY A 111 -4.05 -1.50 2.73
C GLY A 111 -3.85 -1.98 4.16
N LEU A 112 -3.89 -3.29 4.40
CA LEU A 112 -3.73 -3.93 5.71
C LEU A 112 -2.65 -5.02 5.66
N GLY A 113 -1.86 -5.13 6.71
CA GLY A 113 -0.81 -6.15 6.87
C GLY A 113 -0.54 -6.49 8.33
N ALA A 114 0.22 -7.56 8.56
CA ALA A 114 0.55 -8.03 9.91
C ALA A 114 1.79 -7.34 10.53
N GLY A 115 2.56 -6.60 9.73
CA GLY A 115 3.89 -6.12 10.11
C GLY A 115 4.97 -7.21 10.01
N TRP A 116 6.22 -6.80 9.87
CA TRP A 116 7.37 -7.69 9.70
C TRP A 116 8.60 -7.29 10.51
N ASN A 117 8.80 -6.00 10.77
CA ASN A 117 9.97 -5.44 11.43
C ASN A 117 9.89 -5.61 12.95
N ARG A 118 10.48 -6.68 13.48
CA ARG A 118 10.48 -6.99 14.92
C ARG A 118 11.01 -5.83 15.77
N ALA A 119 12.01 -5.08 15.28
CA ALA A 119 12.64 -4.01 16.07
C ALA A 119 11.64 -2.90 16.47
N GLU A 120 10.70 -2.53 15.59
CA GLU A 120 9.67 -1.54 15.94
C GLU A 120 8.62 -2.10 16.90
N PHE A 121 8.25 -3.38 16.80
CA PHE A 121 7.35 -4.01 17.76
C PHE A 121 7.95 -4.01 19.16
N ASP A 122 9.20 -4.44 19.29
CA ASP A 122 9.89 -4.50 20.57
C ASP A 122 10.09 -3.09 21.17
N ALA A 123 10.47 -2.11 20.35
CA ALA A 123 10.69 -0.74 20.78
C ALA A 123 9.42 -0.03 21.26
N PHE A 124 8.28 -0.32 20.66
CA PHE A 124 6.98 0.28 20.99
C PHE A 124 6.13 -0.59 21.93
N GLY A 125 6.67 -1.68 22.45
CA GLY A 125 5.99 -2.56 23.41
C GLY A 125 4.83 -3.35 22.81
N LEU A 126 4.89 -3.65 21.52
CA LEU A 126 3.86 -4.39 20.79
C LEU A 126 4.20 -5.88 20.70
N PRO A 127 3.25 -6.79 20.85
CA PRO A 127 3.51 -8.21 20.75
C PRO A 127 3.77 -8.61 19.29
N PHE A 128 4.96 -9.14 18.98
CA PHE A 128 5.32 -9.59 17.64
C PHE A 128 4.80 -11.00 17.33
N ASP A 129 4.99 -11.96 18.25
CA ASP A 129 4.58 -13.34 18.05
C ASP A 129 3.06 -13.46 18.01
N GLY A 130 2.53 -14.34 17.15
CA GLY A 130 1.08 -14.46 16.93
C GLY A 130 0.45 -13.34 16.08
N ARG A 131 1.25 -12.38 15.54
CA ARG A 131 0.75 -11.23 14.76
C ARG A 131 -0.14 -11.63 13.58
N ALA A 132 0.12 -12.77 12.93
CA ALA A 132 -0.72 -13.22 11.81
C ALA A 132 -2.16 -13.52 12.26
N GLY A 133 -2.34 -14.17 13.41
CA GLY A 133 -3.67 -14.43 13.99
C GLY A 133 -4.37 -13.11 14.36
N ARG A 134 -3.69 -12.24 15.09
CA ARG A 134 -4.22 -10.92 15.44
C ARG A 134 -4.56 -10.07 14.23
N SER A 135 -3.76 -10.15 13.16
CA SER A 135 -4.05 -9.43 11.91
C SER A 135 -5.33 -9.93 11.23
N ILE A 136 -5.59 -11.23 11.27
CA ILE A 136 -6.82 -11.83 10.75
C ILE A 136 -8.04 -11.37 11.57
N GLU A 137 -7.94 -11.34 12.89
CA GLU A 137 -8.98 -10.81 13.76
C GLU A 137 -9.23 -9.32 13.49
N ALA A 138 -8.16 -8.53 13.42
CA ALA A 138 -8.23 -7.11 13.09
C ALA A 138 -8.89 -6.86 11.72
N TYR A 139 -8.53 -7.64 10.70
CA TYR A 139 -9.16 -7.57 9.38
C TYR A 139 -10.67 -7.77 9.45
N ARG A 140 -11.13 -8.78 10.19
CA ARG A 140 -12.57 -9.10 10.35
C ARG A 140 -13.32 -7.94 11.02
N ILE A 141 -12.78 -7.41 12.11
CA ILE A 141 -13.35 -6.27 12.84
C ILE A 141 -13.41 -5.02 11.96
N VAL A 142 -12.28 -4.65 11.32
CA VAL A 142 -12.18 -3.48 10.45
C VAL A 142 -13.15 -3.59 9.28
N ARG A 143 -13.21 -4.75 8.62
CA ARG A 143 -14.10 -4.99 7.50
C ARG A 143 -15.58 -4.82 7.89
N GLY A 144 -16.02 -5.43 8.99
CA GLY A 144 -17.40 -5.32 9.47
C GLY A 144 -17.76 -3.87 9.80
N LEU A 145 -16.91 -3.18 10.56
CA LEU A 145 -17.13 -1.77 10.91
C LEU A 145 -17.18 -0.85 9.68
N LEU A 146 -16.26 -1.04 8.71
CA LEU A 146 -16.27 -0.25 7.48
C LEU A 146 -17.42 -0.60 6.53
N ALA A 147 -18.02 -1.78 6.68
CA ALA A 147 -19.27 -2.15 6.02
C ALA A 147 -20.53 -1.53 6.68
N GLY A 148 -20.36 -0.84 7.80
CA GLY A 148 -21.47 -0.22 8.56
C GLY A 148 -22.15 -1.18 9.55
N GLU A 149 -21.55 -2.34 9.80
CA GLU A 149 -22.06 -3.33 10.74
C GLU A 149 -21.79 -2.92 12.19
N ARG A 150 -22.64 -3.38 13.12
CA ARG A 150 -22.30 -3.43 14.56
C ARG A 150 -21.47 -4.68 14.80
N VAL A 151 -20.33 -4.54 15.44
CA VAL A 151 -19.37 -5.63 15.58
C VAL A 151 -19.13 -5.96 17.05
N SER A 152 -19.56 -7.14 17.47
CA SER A 152 -19.09 -7.81 18.67
C SER A 152 -18.14 -8.93 18.27
N PHE A 153 -16.96 -8.95 18.85
CA PHE A 153 -15.91 -9.92 18.53
C PHE A 153 -15.20 -10.33 19.82
N ASP A 154 -14.99 -11.62 20.01
CA ASP A 154 -14.28 -12.21 21.14
C ASP A 154 -13.23 -13.19 20.60
N GLY A 155 -12.01 -12.70 20.37
CA GLY A 155 -10.88 -13.46 19.84
C GLY A 155 -9.75 -13.59 20.85
N GLU A 156 -8.65 -14.22 20.42
CA GLU A 156 -7.45 -14.37 21.26
C GLU A 156 -6.68 -13.06 21.45
N GLY A 157 -6.68 -12.19 20.43
CA GLY A 157 -5.92 -10.95 20.41
C GLY A 157 -6.75 -9.68 20.49
N HIS A 158 -8.02 -9.75 20.14
CA HIS A 158 -8.90 -8.58 20.10
C HIS A 158 -10.29 -8.89 20.64
N ARG A 159 -10.87 -7.91 21.33
CA ARG A 159 -12.25 -7.97 21.81
C ARG A 159 -12.97 -6.67 21.52
N THR A 160 -14.21 -6.75 21.06
CA THR A 160 -15.12 -5.61 20.89
C THR A 160 -16.51 -5.99 21.36
N ASP A 161 -17.25 -5.03 21.88
CA ASP A 161 -18.63 -5.20 22.30
C ASP A 161 -19.49 -4.12 21.64
N ASP A 162 -20.38 -4.55 20.75
CA ASP A 162 -21.35 -3.71 20.04
C ASP A 162 -20.74 -2.45 19.38
N ALA A 163 -19.50 -2.55 18.89
CA ALA A 163 -18.79 -1.43 18.27
C ALA A 163 -19.47 -1.01 16.95
N VAL A 164 -19.59 0.30 16.73
CA VAL A 164 -20.19 0.89 15.52
C VAL A 164 -19.45 2.16 15.12
N LEU A 165 -19.35 2.43 13.82
CA LEU A 165 -18.80 3.69 13.32
C LEU A 165 -19.91 4.72 13.16
N LEU A 166 -19.77 5.85 13.87
CA LEU A 166 -20.62 7.03 13.74
C LEU A 166 -19.76 8.26 13.42
N PRO A 167 -20.23 9.20 12.53
CA PRO A 167 -21.46 9.12 11.76
C PRO A 167 -21.49 7.94 10.80
N SER A 168 -22.70 7.49 10.45
CA SER A 168 -22.89 6.37 9.52
C SER A 168 -22.33 6.70 8.14
N ARG A 169 -21.72 5.70 7.51
CA ARG A 169 -21.07 5.85 6.21
C ARG A 169 -22.04 5.54 5.07
N THR A 170 -21.90 6.27 3.98
CA THR A 170 -22.63 6.03 2.74
C THR A 170 -21.78 5.40 1.64
N ARG A 171 -20.45 5.36 1.83
CA ARG A 171 -19.48 4.84 0.87
C ARG A 171 -18.71 3.65 1.47
N ARG A 172 -18.35 2.70 0.63
CA ARG A 172 -17.49 1.58 0.97
C ARG A 172 -16.02 1.98 0.76
N VAL A 173 -15.17 1.71 1.75
CA VAL A 173 -13.71 1.79 1.60
C VAL A 173 -13.21 0.48 1.00
N PRO A 174 -12.52 0.51 -0.14
CA PRO A 174 -11.84 -0.67 -0.65
C PRO A 174 -10.75 -1.15 0.30
N LEU A 175 -10.68 -2.47 0.52
CA LEU A 175 -9.65 -3.11 1.35
C LEU A 175 -8.64 -3.82 0.48
N MET A 176 -7.37 -3.63 0.76
CA MET A 176 -6.24 -4.33 0.15
C MET A 176 -5.47 -5.10 1.22
N ILE A 177 -5.00 -6.30 0.90
CA ILE A 177 -4.14 -7.07 1.80
C ILE A 177 -2.71 -7.16 1.24
N GLY A 178 -1.72 -6.70 2.02
CA GLY A 178 -0.29 -6.85 1.74
C GLY A 178 0.26 -8.06 2.48
N SER A 179 0.32 -9.21 1.81
CA SER A 179 0.84 -10.43 2.41
C SER A 179 1.18 -11.49 1.37
N THR A 180 2.20 -12.30 1.65
CA THR A 180 2.49 -13.56 0.97
C THR A 180 2.21 -14.78 1.86
N GLY A 181 1.85 -14.55 3.14
CA GLY A 181 1.58 -15.58 4.13
C GLY A 181 0.26 -16.31 3.87
N GLU A 182 0.31 -17.61 3.67
CA GLU A 182 -0.85 -18.42 3.29
C GLU A 182 -2.02 -18.31 4.28
N ARG A 183 -1.75 -18.36 5.59
CA ARG A 183 -2.77 -18.23 6.64
C ARG A 183 -3.56 -16.91 6.53
N ILE A 184 -2.87 -15.78 6.25
CA ILE A 184 -3.52 -14.49 6.06
C ILE A 184 -4.31 -14.49 4.76
N LEU A 185 -3.73 -14.98 3.66
CA LEU A 185 -4.38 -15.04 2.36
C LEU A 185 -5.65 -15.90 2.41
N GLN A 186 -5.60 -17.09 3.02
CA GLN A 186 -6.79 -17.95 3.20
C GLN A 186 -7.93 -17.24 3.95
N ALA A 187 -7.60 -16.43 4.96
CA ALA A 187 -8.59 -15.73 5.75
C ALA A 187 -9.16 -14.47 5.08
N THR A 188 -8.43 -13.83 4.17
CA THR A 188 -8.78 -12.51 3.62
C THR A 188 -9.24 -12.54 2.17
N LEU A 189 -8.67 -13.42 1.32
CA LEU A 189 -8.99 -13.50 -0.11
C LEU A 189 -10.49 -13.67 -0.41
N PRO A 190 -11.30 -14.37 0.39
CA PRO A 190 -12.73 -14.47 0.10
C PRO A 190 -13.47 -13.14 0.05
N THR A 191 -12.96 -12.10 0.75
CA THR A 191 -13.72 -10.86 0.97
C THR A 191 -12.94 -9.56 0.71
N VAL A 192 -11.62 -9.62 0.52
CA VAL A 192 -10.79 -8.44 0.24
C VAL A 192 -10.95 -7.98 -1.22
N ASP A 193 -10.75 -6.69 -1.48
CA ASP A 193 -10.90 -6.12 -2.83
C ASP A 193 -9.64 -6.27 -3.68
N ALA A 194 -8.48 -6.21 -3.04
CA ALA A 194 -7.20 -6.33 -3.73
C ALA A 194 -6.15 -7.04 -2.87
N TRP A 195 -5.19 -7.62 -3.57
CA TRP A 195 -3.95 -8.14 -3.00
C TRP A 195 -2.77 -7.32 -3.52
N ASN A 196 -1.79 -7.11 -2.62
CA ASN A 196 -0.54 -6.43 -2.92
C ASN A 196 0.65 -7.29 -2.52
N VAL A 197 1.75 -7.18 -3.28
CA VAL A 197 3.04 -7.77 -2.95
C VAL A 197 4.15 -6.74 -3.09
N TRP A 198 5.12 -6.81 -2.17
CA TRP A 198 6.38 -6.08 -2.25
C TRP A 198 7.27 -6.69 -3.34
N GLY A 199 7.66 -5.92 -4.35
CA GLY A 199 8.41 -6.38 -5.51
C GLY A 199 9.69 -7.12 -5.20
N PRO A 200 10.56 -6.63 -4.29
CA PRO A 200 11.76 -7.37 -3.89
C PRO A 200 11.51 -8.80 -3.39
N TRP A 201 10.35 -9.09 -2.80
CA TRP A 201 9.99 -10.46 -2.40
C TRP A 201 9.70 -11.41 -3.56
N CYS A 202 9.59 -10.88 -4.78
CA CYS A 202 9.46 -11.65 -6.01
C CYS A 202 10.52 -11.25 -7.05
N GLY A 203 11.71 -10.80 -6.59
CA GLY A 203 12.84 -10.45 -7.43
C GLY A 203 12.70 -9.10 -8.15
N ASN A 204 11.70 -8.31 -7.80
CA ASN A 204 11.36 -7.02 -8.45
C ASN A 204 11.21 -7.15 -9.98
N ASP A 205 10.74 -8.30 -10.46
CA ASP A 205 10.60 -8.60 -11.89
C ASP A 205 9.21 -9.18 -12.24
N PRO A 206 8.77 -9.03 -13.52
CA PRO A 206 7.45 -9.51 -13.94
C PRO A 206 7.26 -11.03 -13.83
N ALA A 207 8.29 -11.85 -13.99
CA ALA A 207 8.17 -13.30 -13.92
C ALA A 207 7.98 -13.78 -12.48
N GLY A 208 8.72 -13.20 -11.54
CA GLY A 208 8.53 -13.45 -10.11
C GLY A 208 7.15 -13.00 -9.64
N PHE A 209 6.68 -11.84 -10.10
CA PHE A 209 5.30 -11.39 -9.83
C PHE A 209 4.27 -12.35 -10.42
N ALA A 210 4.43 -12.80 -11.68
CA ALA A 210 3.50 -13.75 -12.33
C ALA A 210 3.37 -15.03 -11.51
N ALA A 211 4.48 -15.58 -10.99
CA ALA A 211 4.46 -16.78 -10.16
C ALA A 211 3.64 -16.58 -8.86
N GLN A 212 3.83 -15.44 -8.18
CA GLN A 212 3.03 -15.11 -6.99
C GLN A 212 1.56 -14.87 -7.32
N ASN A 213 1.28 -14.17 -8.41
CA ASN A 213 -0.07 -13.90 -8.89
C ASN A 213 -0.82 -15.21 -9.21
N GLU A 214 -0.15 -16.17 -9.86
CA GLU A 214 -0.73 -17.49 -10.13
C GLU A 214 -1.03 -18.25 -8.84
N ARG A 215 -0.11 -18.21 -7.86
CA ARG A 215 -0.34 -18.83 -6.54
C ARG A 215 -1.58 -18.24 -5.85
N VAL A 216 -1.72 -16.90 -5.84
CA VAL A 216 -2.87 -16.20 -5.25
C VAL A 216 -4.16 -16.55 -6.02
N THR A 217 -4.09 -16.64 -7.34
CA THR A 217 -5.20 -17.03 -8.21
C THR A 217 -5.70 -18.44 -7.89
N ARG A 218 -4.78 -19.42 -7.76
CA ARG A 218 -5.13 -20.78 -7.35
C ARG A 218 -5.78 -20.83 -5.98
N LEU A 219 -5.21 -20.09 -5.02
CA LEU A 219 -5.73 -20.04 -3.66
C LEU A 219 -7.13 -19.40 -3.61
N ALA A 220 -7.33 -18.27 -4.29
CA ALA A 220 -8.63 -17.58 -4.36
C ALA A 220 -9.70 -18.51 -4.95
N ARG A 221 -9.39 -19.20 -6.05
CA ARG A 221 -10.28 -20.15 -6.70
C ARG A 221 -10.62 -21.34 -5.77
N GLY A 222 -9.62 -21.88 -5.05
CA GLY A 222 -9.84 -22.94 -4.06
C GLY A 222 -10.72 -22.53 -2.89
N LEU A 223 -10.79 -21.23 -2.57
CA LEU A 223 -11.64 -20.63 -1.55
C LEU A 223 -13.03 -20.19 -2.09
N GLY A 224 -13.36 -20.52 -3.35
CA GLY A 224 -14.63 -20.15 -3.97
C GLY A 224 -14.72 -18.68 -4.39
N ARG A 225 -13.60 -17.95 -4.40
CA ARG A 225 -13.54 -16.56 -4.86
C ARG A 225 -13.26 -16.52 -6.36
N ASP A 226 -14.04 -15.74 -7.10
CA ASP A 226 -13.69 -15.40 -8.48
C ASP A 226 -12.36 -14.62 -8.51
N PRO A 227 -11.27 -15.17 -9.10
CA PRO A 227 -9.98 -14.49 -9.13
C PRO A 227 -10.01 -13.18 -9.93
N GLU A 228 -10.90 -13.06 -10.91
CA GLU A 228 -11.04 -11.84 -11.72
C GLU A 228 -11.70 -10.69 -10.95
N ALA A 229 -12.39 -11.00 -9.85
CA ALA A 229 -12.97 -9.99 -8.95
C ALA A 229 -11.96 -9.47 -7.92
N LEU A 230 -10.74 -10.00 -7.88
CA LEU A 230 -9.67 -9.59 -6.96
C LEU A 230 -8.65 -8.71 -7.70
N GLY A 231 -8.48 -7.47 -7.28
CA GLY A 231 -7.44 -6.57 -7.81
C GLY A 231 -6.03 -7.10 -7.48
N ARG A 232 -5.09 -6.84 -8.39
CA ARG A 232 -3.67 -7.23 -8.29
C ARG A 232 -2.79 -5.99 -8.27
N SER A 233 -1.99 -5.84 -7.23
CA SER A 233 -1.08 -4.71 -7.07
C SER A 233 0.32 -5.21 -6.72
N VAL A 234 1.33 -4.54 -7.24
CA VAL A 234 2.74 -4.82 -6.92
C VAL A 234 3.47 -3.50 -6.68
N CYS A 235 4.32 -3.47 -5.65
CA CYS A 235 5.25 -2.36 -5.42
C CYS A 235 6.54 -2.69 -6.17
N VAL A 236 6.96 -1.81 -7.09
CA VAL A 236 8.15 -2.01 -7.92
C VAL A 236 9.17 -0.95 -7.57
N PHE A 237 10.33 -1.41 -7.11
CA PHE A 237 11.47 -0.56 -6.90
C PHE A 237 11.99 -0.05 -8.25
N THR A 238 12.07 1.27 -8.40
CA THR A 238 12.46 1.93 -9.67
C THR A 238 13.57 2.93 -9.42
N ALA A 239 14.50 3.08 -10.38
CA ALA A 239 15.59 4.04 -10.24
C ALA A 239 15.75 4.91 -11.49
N ILE A 240 16.11 6.16 -11.25
CA ILE A 240 16.61 7.11 -12.26
C ILE A 240 17.96 7.66 -11.81
N ASP A 241 18.67 8.33 -12.71
CA ASP A 241 19.95 8.94 -12.41
C ASP A 241 19.83 9.94 -11.25
N LEU A 242 20.81 9.88 -10.33
CA LEU A 242 20.90 10.79 -9.18
C LEU A 242 21.47 12.14 -9.62
N GLU A 243 20.93 13.20 -9.04
CA GLU A 243 21.53 14.55 -9.11
C GLU A 243 22.33 14.86 -7.84
N PRO A 244 23.19 15.90 -7.86
CA PRO A 244 23.96 16.28 -6.67
C PRO A 244 23.08 16.56 -5.46
N GLY A 245 23.35 15.84 -4.35
CA GLY A 245 22.59 15.94 -3.10
C GLY A 245 21.42 14.97 -2.98
N GLU A 246 21.15 14.16 -3.98
CA GLU A 246 20.18 13.06 -3.89
C GLU A 246 20.87 11.77 -3.39
N GLU A 247 20.12 11.00 -2.63
CA GLU A 247 20.57 9.70 -2.10
C GLU A 247 19.78 8.57 -2.74
N PRO A 248 20.40 7.41 -3.06
CA PRO A 248 19.69 6.25 -3.54
C PRO A 248 18.84 5.65 -2.41
N VAL A 249 17.74 5.02 -2.78
CA VAL A 249 17.02 4.09 -1.90
C VAL A 249 17.68 2.72 -2.06
N ASP A 250 18.11 2.12 -0.97
CA ASP A 250 18.76 0.80 -0.96
C ASP A 250 17.71 -0.28 -0.72
N GLU A 251 17.65 -1.26 -1.62
CA GLU A 251 16.72 -2.37 -1.58
C GLU A 251 17.41 -3.69 -1.96
N ASP A 252 16.91 -4.80 -1.41
CA ASP A 252 17.48 -6.15 -1.61
C ASP A 252 17.32 -6.72 -3.03
N ALA A 253 16.74 -5.96 -3.98
CA ALA A 253 16.51 -6.40 -5.35
C ALA A 253 16.87 -5.29 -6.34
N PRO A 254 17.35 -5.66 -7.55
CA PRO A 254 17.70 -4.67 -8.57
C PRO A 254 16.47 -3.82 -8.96
N PRO A 255 16.64 -2.50 -9.07
CA PRO A 255 15.55 -1.62 -9.49
C PRO A 255 15.20 -1.82 -10.98
N LEU A 256 13.96 -1.55 -11.33
CA LEU A 256 13.57 -1.28 -12.71
C LEU A 256 14.15 0.09 -13.09
N ALA A 257 15.18 0.09 -13.92
CA ALA A 257 15.97 1.28 -14.27
C ALA A 257 16.21 1.37 -15.78
N GLY A 258 16.83 2.45 -16.24
CA GLY A 258 17.15 2.73 -17.62
C GLY A 258 16.42 3.96 -18.16
N SER A 259 16.26 4.06 -19.47
CA SER A 259 15.48 5.13 -20.09
C SER A 259 14.00 5.06 -19.71
N MET A 260 13.29 6.18 -19.80
CA MET A 260 11.83 6.22 -19.52
C MET A 260 11.04 5.23 -20.41
N THR A 261 11.54 4.93 -21.61
CA THR A 261 10.96 3.91 -22.52
C THR A 261 11.14 2.49 -21.98
N GLU A 262 12.31 2.18 -21.46
CA GLU A 262 12.59 0.86 -20.87
C GLU A 262 11.78 0.67 -19.58
N ILE A 263 11.69 1.69 -18.73
CA ILE A 263 10.85 1.67 -17.52
C ILE A 263 9.37 1.46 -17.92
N ALA A 264 8.87 2.21 -18.92
CA ALA A 264 7.50 2.02 -19.43
C ALA A 264 7.27 0.60 -19.96
N GLY A 265 8.25 0.02 -20.66
CA GLY A 265 8.25 -1.37 -21.10
C GLY A 265 8.15 -2.36 -19.93
N GLY A 266 8.94 -2.16 -18.90
CA GLY A 266 8.88 -2.97 -17.67
C GLY A 266 7.51 -2.90 -16.98
N LEU A 267 6.89 -1.71 -16.89
CA LEU A 267 5.56 -1.57 -16.31
C LEU A 267 4.48 -2.28 -17.14
N ARG A 268 4.59 -2.26 -18.49
CA ARG A 268 3.71 -3.07 -19.36
C ARG A 268 3.89 -4.56 -19.09
N ALA A 269 5.13 -5.03 -18.93
CA ALA A 269 5.41 -6.43 -18.62
C ALA A 269 4.80 -6.87 -17.28
N PHE A 270 4.80 -6.04 -16.24
CA PHE A 270 4.06 -6.31 -15.00
C PHE A 270 2.54 -6.37 -15.24
N ALA A 271 2.00 -5.51 -16.09
CA ALA A 271 0.58 -5.57 -16.45
C ALA A 271 0.23 -6.85 -17.22
N GLU A 272 1.10 -7.29 -18.15
CA GLU A 272 0.96 -8.56 -18.87
C GLU A 272 1.06 -9.76 -17.92
N ALA A 273 1.89 -9.67 -16.89
CA ALA A 273 1.97 -10.62 -15.77
C ALA A 273 0.74 -10.61 -14.85
N GLY A 274 -0.22 -9.72 -15.11
CA GLY A 274 -1.52 -9.67 -14.42
C GLY A 274 -1.64 -8.60 -13.34
N ALA A 275 -0.74 -7.62 -13.27
CA ALA A 275 -0.90 -6.48 -12.36
C ALA A 275 -1.96 -5.50 -12.89
N ASP A 276 -2.95 -5.17 -12.04
CA ASP A 276 -3.91 -4.10 -12.29
C ASP A 276 -3.33 -2.73 -11.93
N GLU A 277 -2.42 -2.71 -10.96
CA GLU A 277 -1.74 -1.52 -10.47
C GLU A 277 -0.28 -1.82 -10.14
N VAL A 278 0.63 -0.99 -10.66
CA VAL A 278 2.05 -1.00 -10.31
C VAL A 278 2.34 0.25 -9.51
N ILE A 279 2.82 0.07 -8.28
CA ILE A 279 3.16 1.17 -7.37
C ILE A 279 4.67 1.35 -7.43
N LEU A 280 5.13 2.51 -7.91
CA LEU A 280 6.55 2.81 -7.99
C LEU A 280 7.07 3.17 -6.60
N VAL A 281 8.21 2.60 -6.24
CA VAL A 281 9.05 3.00 -5.12
C VAL A 281 10.30 3.63 -5.73
N PRO A 282 10.36 4.96 -5.84
CA PRO A 282 11.40 5.62 -6.63
C PRO A 282 12.72 5.76 -5.87
N SER A 283 13.82 5.66 -6.60
CA SER A 283 15.17 6.01 -6.16
C SER A 283 15.79 6.99 -7.18
N PRO A 284 16.09 8.24 -6.78
CA PRO A 284 15.82 8.85 -5.47
C PRO A 284 14.32 9.09 -5.25
N ASN A 285 13.87 9.14 -4.00
CA ASN A 285 12.49 9.46 -3.70
C ASN A 285 12.33 10.96 -3.46
N THR A 286 12.20 11.71 -4.55
CA THR A 286 12.17 13.18 -4.57
C THR A 286 11.05 13.69 -5.49
N GLU A 287 10.68 14.97 -5.35
CA GLU A 287 9.71 15.63 -6.25
C GLU A 287 10.18 15.59 -7.71
N ARG A 288 11.50 15.76 -7.94
CA ARG A 288 12.11 15.66 -9.27
C ARG A 288 11.85 14.28 -9.90
N ALA A 289 12.13 13.22 -9.15
CA ALA A 289 11.91 11.86 -9.62
C ALA A 289 10.44 11.60 -9.95
N ILE A 290 9.52 12.05 -9.09
CA ILE A 290 8.07 11.94 -9.33
C ILE A 290 7.68 12.63 -10.64
N ARG A 291 8.19 13.84 -10.90
CA ARG A 291 7.94 14.56 -12.15
C ARG A 291 8.55 13.86 -13.37
N ALA A 292 9.76 13.33 -13.25
CA ALA A 292 10.42 12.58 -14.31
C ALA A 292 9.62 11.31 -14.69
N PHE A 293 9.12 10.56 -13.72
CA PHE A 293 8.25 9.42 -13.98
C PHE A 293 6.91 9.79 -14.64
N GLY A 294 6.52 11.07 -14.64
CA GLY A 294 5.39 11.56 -15.45
C GLY A 294 5.57 11.30 -16.95
N GLU A 295 6.81 11.27 -17.48
CA GLU A 295 7.10 10.90 -18.87
C GLU A 295 6.77 9.43 -19.13
N VAL A 296 7.03 8.55 -18.17
CA VAL A 296 6.66 7.12 -18.25
C VAL A 296 5.15 6.97 -18.39
N LEU A 297 4.37 7.75 -17.61
CA LEU A 297 2.90 7.72 -17.69
C LEU A 297 2.40 8.17 -19.06
N ALA A 298 3.04 9.19 -19.66
CA ALA A 298 2.72 9.66 -21.01
C ALA A 298 3.01 8.57 -22.08
N LEU A 299 4.12 7.81 -21.91
CA LEU A 299 4.46 6.69 -22.78
C LEU A 299 3.49 5.52 -22.65
N LEU A 300 2.98 5.25 -21.44
CA LEU A 300 1.99 4.19 -21.20
C LEU A 300 0.61 4.52 -21.79
N SER A 301 0.33 5.79 -22.05
CA SER A 301 -0.96 6.27 -22.56
C SER A 301 -1.05 6.30 -24.07
N ARG A 302 0.05 6.02 -24.78
CA ARG A 302 0.15 5.90 -26.25
C ARG A 302 -0.11 4.47 -26.70
#